data_59033510b3776a50d32b0eced633ff3b
#
_entry.id   59033510b3776a50d32b0eced633ff3b
#
_cell.length_a   1.000
_cell.length_b   1.000
_cell.length_c   1.000
_cell.angle_alpha   90.00
_cell.angle_beta   90.00
_cell.angle_gamma   90.00
#
_symmetry.space_group_name_H-M   'P 1'
#
loop_
_entity.id
_entity.type
_entity.pdbx_description
1 polymer ?
#
loop_
_entity_poly.entity_id
_entity_poly.type
_entity_poly.pdbx_seq_one_letter_code
_entity_poly.pdbx_strand_id
1 'polypeptide(L)'
;LMGDPGVAKSQLLHYMSKLSPRGMFASGGGVSGAGLTAAAVRDDFGGGARFALEAGVLPLSDKGMAAIDEFDKISPEDRRTMHPAMEQQRLDISKGGVKATLNTRCSVLAAANPKKGRFSQRGKHASVMSAFHETDLPAPLASRFDIIWLMRDEVRVEDDERIARHILEVRTQAISESLSDEEFDITVSEKGDEQIFDSDVNGDEHLSIEFLRKYVAYAKRNIHPQINGDAKARIIEYYTEQRVKNRKQDIQFGHHESVEVIPITPRALEALIRLTEAHARLHLKETATLVDAK
;
A
#
# COMPACT_ATOMS: atom_id res chain seq x y z
N LEU A 1 3.91 -1.11 4.64
CA LEU A 1 5.34 -1.35 4.71
C LEU A 1 5.90 -0.67 5.95
N MET A 2 6.46 -1.43 6.90
CA MET A 2 7.14 -0.89 8.07
C MET A 2 8.64 -1.18 7.93
N GLY A 3 9.50 -0.16 8.02
CA GLY A 3 10.90 -0.45 7.74
C GLY A 3 11.88 0.65 8.13
N ASP A 4 13.15 0.26 8.19
CA ASP A 4 14.26 1.18 8.41
C ASP A 4 14.31 2.24 7.30
N PRO A 5 14.85 3.44 7.54
CA PRO A 5 15.06 4.43 6.49
C PRO A 5 16.06 3.92 5.44
N GLY A 6 15.85 4.29 4.19
CA GLY A 6 16.76 3.91 3.10
C GLY A 6 16.46 2.56 2.41
N VAL A 7 15.49 1.76 2.88
CA VAL A 7 15.14 0.46 2.27
C VAL A 7 14.13 0.57 1.11
N ALA A 8 14.17 1.66 0.35
CA ALA A 8 13.39 1.91 -0.87
C ALA A 8 11.85 1.88 -0.72
N LYS A 9 11.28 2.05 0.50
CA LYS A 9 9.81 2.05 0.71
C LYS A 9 9.09 3.06 -0.19
N SER A 10 9.56 4.31 -0.20
CA SER A 10 8.95 5.40 -0.99
C SER A 10 8.99 5.09 -2.50
N GLN A 11 10.07 4.47 -2.98
CA GLN A 11 10.20 4.07 -4.39
C GLN A 11 9.17 2.99 -4.75
N LEU A 12 8.99 2.00 -3.88
CA LEU A 12 7.95 0.99 -4.07
C LEU A 12 6.54 1.60 -4.09
N LEU A 13 6.26 2.57 -3.21
CA LEU A 13 4.98 3.27 -3.19
C LEU A 13 4.75 4.05 -4.48
N HIS A 14 5.76 4.79 -4.95
CA HIS A 14 5.68 5.52 -6.21
C HIS A 14 5.45 4.58 -7.40
N TYR A 15 6.20 3.47 -7.47
CA TYR A 15 6.02 2.48 -8.53
C TYR A 15 4.59 1.92 -8.53
N MET A 16 4.10 1.50 -7.37
CA MET A 16 2.76 0.93 -7.23
C MET A 16 1.65 1.94 -7.52
N SER A 17 1.84 3.22 -7.19
CA SER A 17 0.89 4.28 -7.53
C SER A 17 0.81 4.52 -9.04
N LYS A 18 1.94 4.42 -9.76
CA LYS A 18 1.98 4.50 -11.23
C LYS A 18 1.35 3.27 -11.90
N LEU A 19 1.59 2.09 -11.33
CA LEU A 19 1.05 0.82 -11.84
C LEU A 19 -0.46 0.73 -11.69
N SER A 20 -1.01 1.23 -10.59
CA SER A 20 -2.45 1.14 -10.33
C SER A 20 -3.23 2.12 -11.21
N PRO A 21 -4.29 1.66 -11.93
CA PRO A 21 -5.26 2.58 -12.49
C PRO A 21 -5.87 3.42 -11.36
N ARG A 22 -5.88 4.76 -11.49
CA ARG A 22 -6.24 5.69 -10.41
C ARG A 22 -5.37 5.55 -9.15
N GLY A 23 -4.08 5.30 -9.32
CA GLY A 23 -3.13 5.37 -8.24
C GLY A 23 -2.85 6.82 -7.86
N MET A 24 -2.95 7.14 -6.56
CA MET A 24 -2.62 8.45 -6.00
C MET A 24 -1.50 8.27 -4.98
N PHE A 25 -0.58 9.22 -4.94
CA PHE A 25 0.51 9.25 -3.96
C PHE A 25 0.36 10.46 -3.05
N ALA A 26 0.60 10.27 -1.76
CA ALA A 26 0.63 11.33 -0.77
C ALA A 26 1.74 11.09 0.27
N SER A 27 2.31 12.17 0.82
CA SER A 27 3.22 12.08 1.97
C SER A 27 2.49 12.51 3.23
N GLY A 28 2.49 11.66 4.25
CA GLY A 28 1.82 11.91 5.54
C GLY A 28 2.37 13.13 6.29
N GLY A 29 3.64 13.51 6.06
CA GLY A 29 4.24 14.69 6.66
C GLY A 29 3.71 16.01 6.07
N GLY A 30 3.12 15.99 4.86
CA GLY A 30 2.61 17.17 4.17
C GLY A 30 1.10 17.22 3.99
N VAL A 31 0.37 16.14 4.36
CA VAL A 31 -1.07 16.03 4.11
C VAL A 31 -1.86 16.12 5.41
N SER A 32 -2.83 17.05 5.45
CA SER A 32 -3.82 17.11 6.52
C SER A 32 -4.91 16.05 6.37
N GLY A 33 -5.69 15.78 7.42
CA GLY A 33 -6.85 14.87 7.34
C GLY A 33 -7.86 15.29 6.27
N ALA A 34 -8.00 16.59 5.99
CA ALA A 34 -8.81 17.10 4.89
C ALA A 34 -8.23 16.73 3.53
N GLY A 35 -6.92 16.82 3.35
CA GLY A 35 -6.26 16.38 2.10
C GLY A 35 -6.29 14.87 1.89
N LEU A 36 -6.40 14.08 2.96
CA LEU A 36 -6.63 12.63 2.86
C LEU A 36 -8.09 12.30 2.54
N THR A 37 -9.03 13.05 3.09
CA THR A 37 -10.46 12.75 3.01
C THR A 37 -11.21 13.71 2.09
N ALA A 38 -11.61 14.87 2.60
CA ALA A 38 -12.14 15.98 1.81
C ALA A 38 -12.15 17.28 2.60
N ALA A 39 -12.00 18.41 1.89
CA ALA A 39 -12.11 19.75 2.39
C ALA A 39 -13.38 20.45 1.88
N ALA A 40 -14.00 21.30 2.73
CA ALA A 40 -14.94 22.28 2.26
C ALA A 40 -14.18 23.57 1.95
N VAL A 41 -14.07 23.92 0.68
CA VAL A 41 -13.36 25.11 0.20
C VAL A 41 -14.41 26.16 -0.18
N ARG A 42 -14.13 27.41 0.18
CA ARG A 42 -15.00 28.51 -0.21
C ARG A 42 -14.82 28.80 -1.71
N ASP A 43 -15.91 28.71 -2.44
CA ASP A 43 -15.95 29.03 -3.86
C ASP A 43 -16.54 30.44 -4.02
N ASP A 44 -15.71 31.37 -4.44
CA ASP A 44 -16.11 32.78 -4.67
C ASP A 44 -16.62 33.02 -6.11
N PHE A 45 -16.80 31.94 -6.91
CA PHE A 45 -17.33 32.03 -8.25
C PHE A 45 -18.84 32.37 -8.22
N GLY A 46 -19.22 33.57 -8.68
CA GLY A 46 -20.62 33.97 -8.90
C GLY A 46 -21.27 34.84 -7.81
N GLY A 47 -20.52 35.54 -6.97
CA GLY A 47 -21.06 36.63 -6.12
C GLY A 47 -21.83 36.17 -4.88
N GLY A 48 -21.77 34.90 -4.51
CA GLY A 48 -22.28 34.35 -3.26
C GLY A 48 -21.30 33.36 -2.64
N ALA A 49 -21.05 33.50 -1.32
CA ALA A 49 -20.20 32.56 -0.59
C ALA A 49 -20.82 31.16 -0.59
N ARG A 50 -20.43 30.33 -1.55
CA ARG A 50 -20.81 28.90 -1.58
C ARG A 50 -19.61 28.09 -1.16
N PHE A 51 -19.87 26.97 -0.48
CA PHE A 51 -18.82 26.00 -0.18
C PHE A 51 -18.87 24.89 -1.25
N ALA A 52 -17.72 24.65 -1.87
CA ALA A 52 -17.47 23.48 -2.73
C ALA A 52 -16.76 22.41 -1.92
N LEU A 53 -16.97 21.14 -2.29
CA LEU A 53 -16.26 20.03 -1.67
C LEU A 53 -15.10 19.60 -2.56
N GLU A 54 -13.88 19.73 -2.04
CA GLU A 54 -12.68 19.24 -2.67
C GLU A 54 -12.36 17.84 -2.15
N ALA A 55 -12.27 16.86 -3.05
CA ALA A 55 -11.98 15.48 -2.71
C ALA A 55 -10.49 15.30 -2.41
N GLY A 56 -10.18 14.58 -1.33
CA GLY A 56 -8.82 14.22 -0.97
C GLY A 56 -8.34 12.93 -1.65
N VAL A 57 -7.14 12.46 -1.24
CA VAL A 57 -6.46 11.33 -1.85
C VAL A 57 -7.31 10.05 -1.85
N LEU A 58 -7.99 9.73 -0.74
CA LEU A 58 -8.79 8.49 -0.63
C LEU A 58 -10.00 8.47 -1.58
N PRO A 59 -10.86 9.50 -1.67
CA PRO A 59 -11.93 9.53 -2.66
C PRO A 59 -11.44 9.58 -4.10
N LEU A 60 -10.35 10.32 -4.39
CA LEU A 60 -9.76 10.38 -5.73
C LEU A 60 -9.23 9.02 -6.19
N SER A 61 -8.79 8.18 -5.25
CA SER A 61 -8.33 6.82 -5.51
C SER A 61 -9.46 5.79 -5.59
N ASP A 62 -10.74 6.18 -5.60
CA ASP A 62 -11.85 5.21 -5.61
C ASP A 62 -11.68 4.17 -6.73
N LYS A 63 -11.76 2.86 -6.37
CA LYS A 63 -11.45 1.70 -7.21
C LYS A 63 -9.99 1.59 -7.68
N GLY A 64 -9.11 2.39 -7.14
CA GLY A 64 -7.67 2.41 -7.40
C GLY A 64 -6.85 2.07 -6.16
N MET A 65 -5.76 2.84 -5.95
CA MET A 65 -4.83 2.70 -4.83
C MET A 65 -4.42 4.07 -4.29
N ALA A 66 -4.49 4.22 -2.98
CA ALA A 66 -3.88 5.33 -2.26
C ALA A 66 -2.53 4.87 -1.67
N ALA A 67 -1.43 5.37 -2.20
CA ALA A 67 -0.10 5.16 -1.67
C ALA A 67 0.26 6.31 -0.72
N ILE A 68 0.48 6.01 0.55
CA ILE A 68 0.73 7.02 1.58
C ILE A 68 2.09 6.75 2.20
N ASP A 69 3.04 7.62 1.92
CA ASP A 69 4.35 7.59 2.55
C ASP A 69 4.35 8.30 3.90
N GLU A 70 5.34 8.05 4.73
CA GLU A 70 5.48 8.67 6.06
C GLU A 70 4.18 8.61 6.89
N PHE A 71 3.50 7.49 6.86
CA PHE A 71 2.23 7.28 7.55
C PHE A 71 2.32 7.50 9.07
N ASP A 72 3.49 7.31 9.64
CA ASP A 72 3.83 7.61 11.04
C ASP A 72 3.82 9.11 11.36
N LYS A 73 3.97 9.99 10.37
CA LYS A 73 3.96 11.46 10.54
C LYS A 73 2.56 12.07 10.53
N ILE A 74 1.55 11.35 10.09
CA ILE A 74 0.15 11.82 10.13
C ILE A 74 -0.26 12.02 11.58
N SER A 75 -0.90 13.14 11.89
CA SER A 75 -1.37 13.44 13.25
C SER A 75 -2.39 12.39 13.73
N PRO A 76 -2.48 12.10 15.04
CA PRO A 76 -3.48 11.17 15.57
C PRO A 76 -4.93 11.54 15.23
N GLU A 77 -5.24 12.84 15.11
CA GLU A 77 -6.56 13.34 14.74
C GLU A 77 -6.87 13.04 13.28
N ASP A 78 -5.89 13.30 12.39
CA ASP A 78 -6.04 13.06 10.96
C ASP A 78 -6.13 11.56 10.65
N ARG A 79 -5.38 10.71 11.35
CA ARG A 79 -5.51 9.24 11.23
C ARG A 79 -6.92 8.75 11.57
N ARG A 80 -7.60 9.38 12.55
CA ARG A 80 -9.00 9.03 12.89
C ARG A 80 -9.96 9.27 11.74
N THR A 81 -9.71 10.26 10.91
CA THR A 81 -10.57 10.56 9.76
C THR A 81 -10.50 9.47 8.67
N MET A 82 -9.41 8.68 8.64
CA MET A 82 -9.24 7.58 7.70
C MET A 82 -10.00 6.30 8.12
N HIS A 83 -10.34 6.15 9.41
CA HIS A 83 -10.98 4.93 9.91
C HIS A 83 -12.29 4.58 9.18
N PRO A 84 -13.23 5.52 8.95
CA PRO A 84 -14.44 5.22 8.18
C PRO A 84 -14.14 4.85 6.72
N ALA A 85 -13.17 5.53 6.11
CA ALA A 85 -12.76 5.25 4.74
C ALA A 85 -12.21 3.82 4.59
N MET A 86 -11.36 3.38 5.52
CA MET A 86 -10.75 2.05 5.50
C MET A 86 -11.75 0.94 5.87
N GLU A 87 -12.73 1.22 6.73
CA GLU A 87 -13.67 0.22 7.24
C GLU A 87 -14.93 0.11 6.41
N GLN A 88 -15.55 1.27 6.11
CA GLN A 88 -16.85 1.35 5.41
C GLN A 88 -16.69 1.64 3.92
N GLN A 89 -15.47 1.93 3.45
CA GLN A 89 -15.15 2.31 2.07
C GLN A 89 -15.97 3.52 1.58
N ARG A 90 -16.36 4.39 2.51
CA ARG A 90 -17.08 5.63 2.26
C ARG A 90 -16.76 6.66 3.32
N LEU A 91 -16.91 7.93 2.96
CA LEU A 91 -16.77 9.08 3.84
C LEU A 91 -18.05 9.90 3.79
N ASP A 92 -18.69 10.05 4.95
CA ASP A 92 -19.82 10.94 5.11
C ASP A 92 -19.31 12.29 5.62
N ILE A 93 -19.52 13.34 4.84
CA ILE A 93 -19.00 14.67 5.11
C ILE A 93 -20.16 15.62 5.36
N SER A 94 -20.06 16.37 6.45
CA SER A 94 -20.98 17.46 6.78
C SER A 94 -20.16 18.67 7.22
N LYS A 95 -19.74 19.50 6.25
CA LYS A 95 -18.93 20.70 6.49
C LYS A 95 -19.42 21.86 5.64
N GLY A 96 -19.43 23.09 6.21
CA GLY A 96 -19.79 24.30 5.47
C GLY A 96 -21.21 24.28 4.90
N GLY A 97 -22.16 23.55 5.53
CA GLY A 97 -23.51 23.39 5.01
C GLY A 97 -23.66 22.37 3.87
N VAL A 98 -22.54 21.80 3.38
CA VAL A 98 -22.54 20.74 2.36
C VAL A 98 -22.58 19.38 3.05
N LYS A 99 -23.55 18.55 2.67
CA LYS A 99 -23.62 17.15 3.08
C LYS A 99 -23.40 16.28 1.85
N ALA A 100 -22.39 15.40 1.90
CA ALA A 100 -22.08 14.48 0.81
C ALA A 100 -21.49 13.18 1.33
N THR A 101 -21.75 12.10 0.62
CA THR A 101 -21.08 10.80 0.83
C THR A 101 -20.15 10.53 -0.34
N LEU A 102 -18.86 10.37 -0.06
CA LEU A 102 -17.83 10.04 -1.04
C LEU A 102 -17.45 8.58 -0.92
N ASN A 103 -17.34 7.89 -2.03
CA ASN A 103 -16.83 6.53 -2.07
C ASN A 103 -15.31 6.52 -1.93
N THR A 104 -14.79 5.57 -1.14
CA THR A 104 -13.35 5.36 -0.91
C THR A 104 -13.01 3.88 -1.01
N ARG A 105 -13.51 3.21 -2.05
CA ARG A 105 -13.25 1.79 -2.34
C ARG A 105 -11.89 1.62 -2.98
N CYS A 106 -10.84 2.03 -2.27
CA CYS A 106 -9.46 1.93 -2.72
C CYS A 106 -8.67 0.98 -1.84
N SER A 107 -7.58 0.43 -2.38
CA SER A 107 -6.54 -0.18 -1.57
C SER A 107 -5.64 0.91 -0.99
N VAL A 108 -5.23 0.74 0.26
CA VAL A 108 -4.30 1.65 0.93
C VAL A 108 -2.96 0.93 1.07
N LEU A 109 -1.91 1.48 0.46
CA LEU A 109 -0.54 1.05 0.63
C LEU A 109 0.21 2.13 1.41
N ALA A 110 0.58 1.83 2.67
CA ALA A 110 1.22 2.79 3.55
C ALA A 110 2.66 2.40 3.87
N ALA A 111 3.56 3.38 4.00
CA ALA A 111 4.90 3.19 4.52
C ALA A 111 5.07 3.96 5.83
N ALA A 112 5.72 3.32 6.82
CA ALA A 112 6.00 3.90 8.11
C ALA A 112 7.43 3.57 8.57
N ASN A 113 8.03 4.49 9.31
CA ASN A 113 9.34 4.32 9.92
C ASN A 113 9.20 4.01 11.43
N PRO A 114 10.18 3.34 12.05
CA PRO A 114 10.22 3.16 13.48
C PRO A 114 10.50 4.48 14.21
N LYS A 115 9.93 4.68 15.42
CA LYS A 115 10.07 5.89 16.25
C LYS A 115 11.52 6.32 16.49
N LYS A 116 12.42 5.35 16.66
CA LYS A 116 13.85 5.59 16.95
C LYS A 116 14.72 5.63 15.69
N GLY A 117 14.12 5.73 14.50
CA GLY A 117 14.83 5.74 13.23
C GLY A 117 15.26 4.37 12.72
N ARG A 118 15.51 3.40 13.58
CA ARG A 118 15.83 2.00 13.24
C ARG A 118 15.20 1.05 14.23
N PHE A 119 14.92 -0.18 13.79
CA PHE A 119 14.44 -1.23 14.68
C PHE A 119 15.56 -1.70 15.64
N SER A 120 15.22 -1.81 16.92
CA SER A 120 16.18 -2.14 17.98
C SER A 120 16.60 -3.62 17.98
N GLN A 121 15.68 -4.51 17.61
CA GLN A 121 15.96 -5.95 17.57
C GLN A 121 16.47 -6.37 16.21
N ARG A 122 17.75 -6.81 16.17
CA ARG A 122 18.39 -7.41 15.01
C ARG A 122 18.45 -8.92 15.19
N GLY A 123 18.16 -9.68 14.14
CA GLY A 123 18.35 -11.13 14.10
C GLY A 123 17.05 -11.95 14.04
N LYS A 124 17.21 -13.28 14.12
CA LYS A 124 16.16 -14.28 13.87
C LYS A 124 14.94 -14.22 14.81
N HIS A 125 15.03 -13.53 15.93
CA HIS A 125 13.95 -13.44 16.95
C HIS A 125 13.13 -12.16 16.88
N ALA A 126 13.44 -11.25 15.98
CA ALA A 126 12.68 -10.03 15.81
C ALA A 126 11.37 -10.32 15.08
N SER A 127 10.27 -10.32 15.83
CA SER A 127 8.93 -10.56 15.31
C SER A 127 8.31 -9.28 14.73
N VAL A 128 7.33 -9.43 13.83
CA VAL A 128 6.52 -8.30 13.34
C VAL A 128 5.87 -7.56 14.51
N MET A 129 5.54 -8.28 15.59
CA MET A 129 4.94 -7.72 16.79
C MET A 129 5.89 -6.80 17.55
N SER A 130 7.16 -7.21 17.74
CA SER A 130 8.15 -6.34 18.39
C SER A 130 8.44 -5.09 17.56
N ALA A 131 8.50 -5.23 16.23
CA ALA A 131 8.67 -4.10 15.33
C ALA A 131 7.47 -3.14 15.37
N PHE A 132 6.25 -3.68 15.53
CA PHE A 132 5.05 -2.88 15.64
C PHE A 132 5.08 -1.94 16.87
N HIS A 133 5.54 -2.40 18.02
CA HIS A 133 5.69 -1.57 19.23
C HIS A 133 6.70 -0.43 19.07
N GLU A 134 7.64 -0.59 18.15
CA GLU A 134 8.62 0.45 17.84
C GLU A 134 8.10 1.49 16.85
N THR A 135 6.90 1.31 16.31
CA THR A 135 6.22 2.30 15.46
C THR A 135 5.19 3.11 16.24
N ASP A 136 4.77 4.26 15.71
CA ASP A 136 3.73 5.10 16.32
C ASP A 136 2.32 4.78 15.78
N LEU A 137 2.09 3.52 15.46
CA LEU A 137 0.81 3.09 14.90
C LEU A 137 -0.06 2.46 15.99
N PRO A 138 -1.28 2.98 16.24
CA PRO A 138 -2.20 2.37 17.21
C PRO A 138 -2.67 1.00 16.73
N ALA A 139 -2.76 0.03 17.65
CA ALA A 139 -3.23 -1.33 17.34
C ALA A 139 -4.59 -1.39 16.61
N PRO A 140 -5.59 -0.53 16.91
CA PRO A 140 -6.84 -0.49 16.15
C PRO A 140 -6.68 -0.12 14.67
N LEU A 141 -5.68 0.69 14.34
CA LEU A 141 -5.37 1.04 12.96
C LEU A 141 -4.61 -0.07 12.25
N ALA A 142 -3.63 -0.67 12.93
CA ALA A 142 -2.87 -1.79 12.40
C ALA A 142 -3.76 -2.99 12.06
N SER A 143 -4.76 -3.29 12.90
CA SER A 143 -5.72 -4.38 12.66
C SER A 143 -6.59 -4.19 11.40
N ARG A 144 -6.54 -3.02 10.75
CA ARG A 144 -7.24 -2.73 9.50
C ARG A 144 -6.40 -3.03 8.26
N PHE A 145 -5.11 -3.21 8.43
CA PHE A 145 -4.23 -3.64 7.33
C PHE A 145 -4.26 -5.16 7.20
N ASP A 146 -4.44 -5.63 5.98
CA ASP A 146 -4.48 -7.06 5.66
C ASP A 146 -3.10 -7.69 5.75
N ILE A 147 -2.06 -6.93 5.37
CA ILE A 147 -0.65 -7.35 5.37
C ILE A 147 0.20 -6.26 6.02
N ILE A 148 1.06 -6.66 6.93
CA ILE A 148 2.12 -5.83 7.50
C ILE A 148 3.46 -6.42 7.10
N TRP A 149 4.21 -5.68 6.27
CA TRP A 149 5.49 -6.11 5.74
C TRP A 149 6.61 -5.39 6.46
N LEU A 150 7.53 -6.16 7.03
CA LEU A 150 8.67 -5.62 7.76
C LEU A 150 9.90 -5.61 6.85
N MET A 151 10.44 -4.43 6.59
CA MET A 151 11.64 -4.22 5.77
C MET A 151 12.79 -3.74 6.67
N ARG A 152 13.83 -4.54 6.76
CA ARG A 152 15.01 -4.24 7.58
C ARG A 152 16.21 -3.96 6.73
N ASP A 153 17.05 -3.08 7.20
CA ASP A 153 18.38 -2.82 6.67
C ASP A 153 19.35 -3.85 7.27
N GLU A 154 19.48 -5.00 6.62
CA GLU A 154 20.44 -6.05 7.00
C GLU A 154 21.75 -5.85 6.22
N VAL A 155 22.84 -5.63 6.93
CA VAL A 155 24.16 -5.49 6.31
C VAL A 155 24.61 -6.85 5.76
N ARG A 156 24.65 -6.97 4.43
CA ARG A 156 25.17 -8.12 3.70
C ARG A 156 26.07 -7.62 2.58
N VAL A 157 27.33 -7.95 2.67
CA VAL A 157 28.35 -7.42 1.74
C VAL A 157 27.98 -7.64 0.28
N GLU A 158 27.50 -8.83 -0.07
CA GLU A 158 27.12 -9.19 -1.44
C GLU A 158 25.90 -8.38 -1.95
N ASP A 159 24.90 -8.19 -1.10
CA ASP A 159 23.71 -7.40 -1.44
C ASP A 159 24.05 -5.90 -1.50
N ASP A 160 24.86 -5.42 -0.57
CA ASP A 160 25.30 -4.03 -0.50
C ASP A 160 26.15 -3.65 -1.72
N GLU A 161 27.05 -4.53 -2.16
CA GLU A 161 27.84 -4.32 -3.39
C GLU A 161 26.95 -4.27 -4.64
N ARG A 162 25.95 -5.16 -4.73
CA ARG A 162 25.00 -5.18 -5.85
C ARG A 162 24.17 -3.90 -5.90
N ILE A 163 23.65 -3.46 -4.74
CA ILE A 163 22.87 -2.22 -4.62
C ILE A 163 23.73 -1.01 -4.99
N ALA A 164 24.95 -0.93 -4.46
CA ALA A 164 25.86 0.18 -4.74
C ALA A 164 26.20 0.26 -6.23
N ARG A 165 26.50 -0.87 -6.87
CA ARG A 165 26.77 -0.94 -8.30
C ARG A 165 25.56 -0.46 -9.11
N HIS A 166 24.38 -0.96 -8.82
CA HIS A 166 23.15 -0.56 -9.51
C HIS A 166 22.87 0.95 -9.39
N ILE A 167 23.03 1.53 -8.19
CA ILE A 167 22.83 2.98 -7.98
C ILE A 167 23.82 3.79 -8.81
N LEU A 168 25.09 3.36 -8.88
CA LEU A 168 26.11 4.05 -9.67
C LEU A 168 25.82 3.95 -11.17
N GLU A 169 25.40 2.79 -11.66
CA GLU A 169 25.04 2.56 -13.07
C GLU A 169 23.86 3.44 -13.49
N VAL A 170 22.76 3.41 -12.73
CA VAL A 170 21.56 4.24 -12.98
C VAL A 170 21.92 5.74 -13.00
N ARG A 171 22.78 6.19 -12.08
CA ARG A 171 23.18 7.59 -12.02
C ARG A 171 24.08 8.00 -13.20
N THR A 172 24.96 7.11 -13.63
CA THR A 172 25.83 7.36 -14.79
C THR A 172 24.99 7.45 -16.07
N GLN A 173 23.99 6.58 -16.23
CA GLN A 173 23.09 6.60 -17.37
C GLN A 173 22.24 7.87 -17.40
N ALA A 174 21.65 8.29 -16.28
CA ALA A 174 20.89 9.53 -16.20
C ALA A 174 21.73 10.77 -16.54
N ILE A 175 23.03 10.78 -16.21
CA ILE A 175 23.93 11.86 -16.62
C ILE A 175 24.20 11.81 -18.13
N SER A 176 24.40 10.63 -18.72
CA SER A 176 24.64 10.49 -20.16
C SER A 176 23.41 10.89 -20.97
N GLU A 177 22.20 10.56 -20.52
CA GLU A 177 20.96 10.98 -21.14
C GLU A 177 20.75 12.50 -21.05
N SER A 178 21.04 13.12 -19.90
CA SER A 178 20.94 14.58 -19.74
C SER A 178 21.97 15.38 -20.56
N LEU A 179 23.07 14.76 -20.95
CA LEU A 179 24.08 15.37 -21.83
C LEU A 179 23.78 15.17 -23.32
N SER A 180 22.88 14.24 -23.67
CA SER A 180 22.47 14.00 -25.06
C SER A 180 21.25 14.81 -25.50
N ASP A 181 20.57 15.48 -24.56
CA ASP A 181 19.33 16.24 -24.80
C ASP A 181 19.54 17.65 -25.38
N GLU A 182 20.67 17.95 -26.04
CA GLU A 182 20.86 19.23 -26.78
C GLU A 182 20.13 19.28 -28.15
N GLU A 183 19.48 18.22 -28.59
CA GLU A 183 18.54 18.26 -29.73
C GLU A 183 17.13 17.78 -29.30
N PHE A 184 16.35 18.72 -28.76
CA PHE A 184 14.93 18.50 -28.50
C PHE A 184 14.15 18.54 -29.82
N ASP A 185 14.23 17.47 -30.57
CA ASP A 185 13.35 17.26 -31.72
C ASP A 185 12.06 16.62 -31.23
N ILE A 186 10.97 17.43 -31.20
CA ILE A 186 9.63 16.95 -30.87
C ILE A 186 9.13 16.11 -32.08
N THR A 187 9.73 14.96 -32.24
CA THR A 187 9.10 13.92 -33.05
C THR A 187 8.20 13.13 -32.10
N VAL A 188 6.92 13.46 -32.15
CA VAL A 188 5.86 12.57 -31.67
C VAL A 188 5.99 11.28 -32.45
N SER A 189 6.77 10.34 -31.95
CA SER A 189 6.81 9.00 -32.50
C SER A 189 5.45 8.35 -32.21
N GLU A 190 4.62 8.28 -33.24
CA GLU A 190 3.52 7.30 -33.31
C GLU A 190 4.14 5.90 -33.28
N LYS A 191 4.55 5.44 -32.09
CA LYS A 191 4.93 4.04 -31.89
C LYS A 191 3.66 3.24 -31.77
N GLY A 192 3.22 2.72 -32.88
CA GLY A 192 2.08 1.82 -33.02
C GLY A 192 2.32 0.39 -32.54
N ASP A 193 3.42 0.09 -31.86
CA ASP A 193 3.67 -1.21 -31.27
C ASP A 193 3.78 -1.08 -29.75
N GLU A 194 2.81 -1.66 -29.05
CA GLU A 194 2.84 -1.75 -27.58
C GLU A 194 4.04 -2.60 -27.17
N GLN A 195 5.09 -1.96 -26.64
CA GLN A 195 6.21 -2.70 -26.05
C GLN A 195 5.74 -3.41 -24.81
N ILE A 196 5.73 -4.76 -24.86
CA ILE A 196 5.36 -5.62 -23.73
C ILE A 196 6.52 -5.69 -22.75
N PHE A 197 7.74 -5.63 -23.25
CA PHE A 197 8.97 -5.72 -22.47
C PHE A 197 9.77 -4.43 -22.58
N ASP A 198 10.30 -3.99 -21.44
CA ASP A 198 11.33 -2.98 -21.33
C ASP A 198 12.63 -3.68 -20.89
N SER A 199 13.78 -3.06 -21.19
CA SER A 199 15.08 -3.54 -20.70
C SER A 199 15.61 -2.61 -19.62
N ASP A 200 16.16 -3.16 -18.55
CA ASP A 200 16.83 -2.38 -17.53
C ASP A 200 18.27 -1.99 -17.97
N VAL A 201 18.99 -1.29 -17.08
CA VAL A 201 20.36 -0.83 -17.30
C VAL A 201 21.33 -1.98 -17.61
N ASN A 202 21.04 -3.19 -17.11
CA ASN A 202 21.85 -4.39 -17.30
C ASN A 202 21.44 -5.19 -18.54
N GLY A 203 20.39 -4.76 -19.26
CA GLY A 203 19.83 -5.45 -20.41
C GLY A 203 18.88 -6.59 -20.04
N ASP A 204 18.49 -6.71 -18.76
CA ASP A 204 17.51 -7.68 -18.32
C ASP A 204 16.10 -7.23 -18.75
N GLU A 205 15.40 -8.12 -19.47
CA GLU A 205 14.04 -7.84 -19.94
C GLU A 205 13.03 -7.95 -18.79
N HIS A 206 12.20 -6.94 -18.65
CA HIS A 206 11.09 -6.94 -17.70
C HIS A 206 9.81 -6.43 -18.37
N LEU A 207 8.66 -6.77 -17.78
CA LEU A 207 7.36 -6.32 -18.29
C LEU A 207 7.21 -4.81 -18.16
N SER A 208 6.81 -4.14 -19.22
CA SER A 208 6.61 -2.69 -19.22
C SER A 208 5.50 -2.29 -18.22
N ILE A 209 5.64 -1.11 -17.59
CA ILE A 209 4.63 -0.58 -16.67
C ILE A 209 3.28 -0.41 -17.36
N GLU A 210 3.28 -0.01 -18.62
CA GLU A 210 2.05 0.17 -19.40
C GLU A 210 1.31 -1.14 -19.63
N PHE A 211 2.04 -2.19 -20.01
CA PHE A 211 1.49 -3.53 -20.14
C PHE A 211 0.93 -4.04 -18.81
N LEU A 212 1.71 -3.95 -17.72
CA LEU A 212 1.26 -4.36 -16.38
C LEU A 212 0.02 -3.59 -15.93
N ARG A 213 -0.05 -2.28 -16.21
CA ARG A 213 -1.21 -1.44 -15.89
C ARG A 213 -2.46 -1.90 -16.64
N LYS A 214 -2.35 -2.22 -17.92
CA LYS A 214 -3.43 -2.75 -18.73
C LYS A 214 -3.85 -4.13 -18.23
N TYR A 215 -2.90 -5.00 -17.91
CA TYR A 215 -3.14 -6.33 -17.35
C TYR A 215 -3.93 -6.26 -16.03
N VAL A 216 -3.48 -5.42 -15.09
CA VAL A 216 -4.18 -5.22 -13.81
C VAL A 216 -5.58 -4.65 -14.02
N ALA A 217 -5.74 -3.68 -14.93
CA ALA A 217 -7.05 -3.11 -15.26
C ALA A 217 -7.99 -4.15 -15.85
N TYR A 218 -7.51 -4.99 -16.77
CA TYR A 218 -8.26 -6.09 -17.36
C TYR A 218 -8.69 -7.10 -16.30
N ALA A 219 -7.74 -7.59 -15.50
CA ALA A 219 -8.00 -8.57 -14.44
C ALA A 219 -9.03 -8.06 -13.41
N LYS A 220 -8.90 -6.78 -12.98
CA LYS A 220 -9.86 -6.17 -12.04
C LYS A 220 -11.26 -6.03 -12.62
N ARG A 221 -11.39 -5.78 -13.93
CA ARG A 221 -12.68 -5.55 -14.59
C ARG A 221 -13.40 -6.85 -14.94
N ASN A 222 -12.67 -7.87 -15.38
CA ASN A 222 -13.27 -9.05 -16.00
C ASN A 222 -13.22 -10.30 -15.13
N ILE A 223 -12.29 -10.39 -14.17
CA ILE A 223 -12.07 -11.60 -13.40
C ILE A 223 -12.58 -11.43 -11.98
N HIS A 224 -13.57 -12.24 -11.61
CA HIS A 224 -14.21 -12.23 -10.28
C HIS A 224 -14.20 -13.64 -9.69
N PRO A 225 -13.06 -14.12 -9.16
CA PRO A 225 -12.90 -15.50 -8.73
C PRO A 225 -13.88 -15.88 -7.62
N GLN A 226 -14.45 -17.08 -7.74
CA GLN A 226 -15.23 -17.70 -6.67
C GLN A 226 -14.39 -18.71 -5.92
N ILE A 227 -14.39 -18.65 -4.60
CA ILE A 227 -13.61 -19.56 -3.75
C ILE A 227 -14.31 -20.93 -3.70
N ASN A 228 -13.60 -21.99 -4.10
CA ASN A 228 -14.10 -23.35 -4.06
C ASN A 228 -14.15 -23.94 -2.63
N GLY A 229 -14.74 -25.13 -2.47
CA GLY A 229 -14.91 -25.79 -1.16
C GLY A 229 -13.58 -26.07 -0.45
N ASP A 230 -12.58 -26.57 -1.17
CA ASP A 230 -11.27 -26.94 -0.60
C ASP A 230 -10.49 -25.71 -0.12
N ALA A 231 -10.53 -24.61 -0.88
CA ALA A 231 -9.93 -23.35 -0.47
C ALA A 231 -10.63 -22.75 0.75
N LYS A 232 -11.96 -22.81 0.83
CA LYS A 232 -12.73 -22.40 2.02
C LYS A 232 -12.31 -23.19 3.26
N ALA A 233 -12.20 -24.52 3.14
CA ALA A 233 -11.78 -25.38 4.24
C ALA A 233 -10.37 -24.99 4.74
N ARG A 234 -9.42 -24.73 3.83
CA ARG A 234 -8.07 -24.32 4.17
C ARG A 234 -8.00 -22.97 4.87
N ILE A 235 -8.77 -21.99 4.40
CA ILE A 235 -8.85 -20.66 5.01
C ILE A 235 -9.40 -20.76 6.44
N ILE A 236 -10.46 -21.54 6.66
CA ILE A 236 -11.05 -21.77 7.99
C ILE A 236 -10.05 -22.45 8.93
N GLU A 237 -9.39 -23.51 8.46
CA GLU A 237 -8.36 -24.21 9.22
C GLU A 237 -7.25 -23.27 9.66
N TYR A 238 -6.65 -22.52 8.73
CA TYR A 238 -5.57 -21.59 9.03
C TYR A 238 -6.01 -20.50 10.02
N TYR A 239 -7.18 -19.91 9.81
CA TYR A 239 -7.73 -18.89 10.71
C TYR A 239 -7.91 -19.42 12.14
N THR A 240 -8.48 -20.62 12.29
CA THR A 240 -8.70 -21.23 13.61
C THR A 240 -7.39 -21.59 14.30
N GLU A 241 -6.42 -22.13 13.56
CA GLU A 241 -5.07 -22.41 14.09
C GLU A 241 -4.38 -21.14 14.60
N GLN A 242 -4.43 -20.06 13.83
CA GLN A 242 -3.81 -18.80 14.23
C GLN A 242 -4.47 -18.20 15.49
N ARG A 243 -5.80 -18.29 15.61
CA ARG A 243 -6.51 -17.84 16.82
C ARG A 243 -6.11 -18.65 18.06
N VAL A 244 -5.97 -19.96 17.92
CA VAL A 244 -5.54 -20.83 19.02
C VAL A 244 -4.09 -20.52 19.42
N LYS A 245 -3.19 -20.30 18.45
CA LYS A 245 -1.79 -19.91 18.71
C LYS A 245 -1.71 -18.57 19.47
N ASN A 246 -2.43 -17.56 19.01
CA ASN A 246 -2.48 -16.24 19.68
C ASN A 246 -2.97 -16.36 21.11
N ARG A 247 -4.06 -17.09 21.35
CA ARG A 247 -4.60 -17.28 22.69
C ARG A 247 -3.62 -18.00 23.65
N LYS A 248 -2.82 -18.94 23.14
CA LYS A 248 -1.77 -19.60 23.93
C LYS A 248 -0.63 -18.64 24.28
N GLN A 249 -0.27 -17.75 23.40
CA GLN A 249 0.74 -16.71 23.66
C GLN A 249 0.25 -15.73 24.74
N ASP A 250 -1.00 -15.27 24.66
CA ASP A 250 -1.60 -14.40 25.69
C ASP A 250 -1.58 -15.04 27.10
N ILE A 251 -1.76 -16.36 27.19
CA ILE A 251 -1.73 -17.10 28.46
C ILE A 251 -0.29 -17.29 28.97
N GLN A 252 0.68 -17.52 28.10
CA GLN A 252 2.09 -17.72 28.47
C GLN A 252 2.79 -16.43 28.93
N PHE A 253 2.43 -15.30 28.37
CA PHE A 253 2.99 -13.98 28.74
C PHE A 253 2.19 -13.29 29.86
N GLY A 254 1.41 -14.06 30.64
CA GLY A 254 0.52 -13.60 31.70
C GLY A 254 1.07 -12.45 32.55
N HIS A 255 0.34 -11.34 32.51
CA HIS A 255 0.30 -10.21 33.45
C HIS A 255 1.56 -9.39 33.76
N HIS A 256 2.71 -9.61 33.15
CA HIS A 256 3.93 -8.89 33.50
C HIS A 256 4.56 -8.00 32.45
N GLU A 257 3.87 -7.70 31.40
CA GLU A 257 4.15 -6.54 30.50
C GLU A 257 2.99 -6.48 29.53
N SER A 258 2.40 -5.30 29.39
CA SER A 258 1.31 -5.02 28.44
C SER A 258 1.83 -5.08 27.00
N VAL A 259 2.11 -6.29 26.52
CA VAL A 259 2.37 -6.51 25.10
C VAL A 259 1.00 -6.45 24.41
N GLU A 260 0.66 -5.32 23.82
CA GLU A 260 -0.52 -5.21 22.97
C GLU A 260 -0.36 -6.14 21.77
N VAL A 261 -0.92 -7.34 21.88
CA VAL A 261 -0.98 -8.30 20.76
C VAL A 261 -2.05 -7.80 19.79
N ILE A 262 -1.72 -7.69 18.51
CA ILE A 262 -2.74 -7.39 17.48
C ILE A 262 -3.71 -8.58 17.45
N PRO A 263 -4.98 -8.39 17.87
CA PRO A 263 -5.90 -9.53 17.99
C PRO A 263 -6.28 -10.05 16.60
N ILE A 264 -6.26 -11.36 16.42
CA ILE A 264 -6.78 -12.00 15.22
C ILE A 264 -8.31 -11.95 15.25
N THR A 265 -8.85 -10.96 14.58
CA THR A 265 -10.30 -10.67 14.48
C THR A 265 -10.89 -11.29 13.21
N PRO A 266 -12.22 -11.26 13.03
CA PRO A 266 -12.85 -11.63 11.75
C PRO A 266 -12.30 -10.88 10.53
N ARG A 267 -11.72 -9.67 10.71
CA ARG A 267 -11.03 -8.94 9.63
C ARG A 267 -9.87 -9.72 9.03
N ALA A 268 -9.14 -10.49 9.86
CA ALA A 268 -8.08 -11.35 9.35
C ALA A 268 -8.61 -12.45 8.44
N LEU A 269 -9.82 -12.98 8.71
CA LEU A 269 -10.47 -13.94 7.81
C LEU A 269 -10.85 -13.27 6.48
N GLU A 270 -11.40 -12.05 6.53
CA GLU A 270 -11.71 -11.28 5.32
C GLU A 270 -10.44 -10.95 4.52
N ALA A 271 -9.32 -10.66 5.20
CA ALA A 271 -8.02 -10.46 4.55
C ALA A 271 -7.57 -11.71 3.80
N LEU A 272 -7.66 -12.89 4.42
CA LEU A 272 -7.32 -14.17 3.76
C LEU A 272 -8.19 -14.44 2.53
N ILE A 273 -9.49 -14.14 2.61
CA ILE A 273 -10.42 -14.23 1.47
C ILE A 273 -9.96 -13.31 0.34
N ARG A 274 -9.70 -12.02 0.64
CA ARG A 274 -9.24 -11.04 -0.36
C ARG A 274 -7.93 -11.43 -1.02
N LEU A 275 -6.97 -11.96 -0.25
CA LEU A 275 -5.68 -12.41 -0.77
C LEU A 275 -5.83 -13.64 -1.68
N THR A 276 -6.65 -14.61 -1.30
CA THR A 276 -6.95 -15.79 -2.10
C THR A 276 -7.61 -15.40 -3.44
N GLU A 277 -8.60 -14.51 -3.40
CA GLU A 277 -9.22 -14.00 -4.62
C GLU A 277 -8.24 -13.18 -5.47
N ALA A 278 -7.38 -12.37 -4.85
CA ALA A 278 -6.38 -11.58 -5.56
C ALA A 278 -5.35 -12.47 -6.27
N HIS A 279 -4.89 -13.55 -5.62
CA HIS A 279 -3.97 -14.52 -6.21
C HIS A 279 -4.62 -15.23 -7.42
N ALA A 280 -5.85 -15.70 -7.30
CA ALA A 280 -6.57 -16.30 -8.41
C ALA A 280 -6.80 -15.30 -9.56
N ARG A 281 -7.14 -14.04 -9.24
CA ARG A 281 -7.30 -12.96 -10.21
C ARG A 281 -6.01 -12.62 -10.94
N LEU A 282 -4.88 -12.64 -10.24
CA LEU A 282 -3.55 -12.44 -10.84
C LEU A 282 -3.26 -13.50 -11.92
N HIS A 283 -3.76 -14.71 -11.75
CA HIS A 283 -3.65 -15.81 -12.72
C HIS A 283 -4.83 -15.90 -13.69
N LEU A 284 -5.70 -14.87 -13.75
CA LEU A 284 -6.89 -14.80 -14.61
C LEU A 284 -7.84 -16.01 -14.44
N LYS A 285 -7.90 -16.61 -13.25
CA LYS A 285 -8.78 -17.73 -12.94
C LYS A 285 -10.15 -17.25 -12.47
N GLU A 286 -11.21 -17.89 -12.92
CA GLU A 286 -12.58 -17.65 -12.45
C GLU A 286 -12.89 -18.35 -11.11
N THR A 287 -12.06 -19.34 -10.74
CA THR A 287 -12.22 -20.10 -9.49
C THR A 287 -10.92 -20.08 -8.71
N ALA A 288 -10.99 -19.64 -7.45
CA ALA A 288 -9.90 -19.72 -6.50
C ALA A 288 -9.85 -21.11 -5.86
N THR A 289 -8.71 -21.78 -6.00
CA THR A 289 -8.48 -23.18 -5.59
C THR A 289 -7.64 -23.24 -4.32
N LEU A 290 -7.39 -24.47 -3.83
CA LEU A 290 -6.49 -24.70 -2.69
C LEU A 290 -5.08 -24.11 -2.90
N VAL A 291 -4.59 -24.07 -4.13
CA VAL A 291 -3.27 -23.49 -4.46
C VAL A 291 -3.27 -21.98 -4.20
N ASP A 292 -4.38 -21.31 -4.48
CA ASP A 292 -4.55 -19.89 -4.29
C ASP A 292 -4.76 -19.51 -2.80
N ALA A 293 -5.12 -20.51 -1.96
CA ALA A 293 -5.33 -20.35 -0.51
C ALA A 293 -4.12 -20.80 0.35
N LYS A 294 -3.04 -21.28 -0.25
CA LYS A 294 -1.79 -21.66 0.43
C LYS A 294 -0.81 -20.51 0.52
#